data_73aa225fca0b083f58ef7f50d226a501
#
_entry.id   73aa225fca0b083f58ef7f50d226a501
#
_cell.length_a   1.000
_cell.length_b   1.000
_cell.length_c   1.000
_cell.angle_alpha   90.00
_cell.angle_beta   90.00
_cell.angle_gamma   90.00
#
_symmetry.space_group_name_H-M   'P 1'
#
loop_
_entity.id
_entity.type
_entity.pdbx_description
1 polymer ?
#
loop_
_entity_poly.entity_id
_entity_poly.type
_entity_poly.pdbx_seq_one_letter_code
_entity_poly.pdbx_strand_id
1 'polypeptide(L)'
;MKLTKIQIQNFRSILTTQSIKLNERFTVILGPNNEGKSNLLRAIVLAMECLRGFRGSNRILRTREAGTLRLSRDVYDWENDFPRNLQDKQPDGQTTLTLDFELTSSEKLSFRDQCGSVINGALPTEIQIGAKGAMFRVKKPGRGAKTYEQNSTKIAKFISMNFGFEYIPAIRPGQLSLHVIGNLLEREMYTLSEDEEYKQALQTIDALEQPIYERLESSVQEHLKKLLPSVKQVKITTAQDTAYRGRFRPPQLVINDGTATPLDAKGDGIKSLVAISLMRASRTGGKAGSLVVAIEEPESHLHPGAVRQLATVLQEMSGEHQVIITTHSPLLVARSSISANIIVSKSKATPADSIKAIRDSLGVQVEDNLTAAEYVILVEGKTDIESLTTIFNTRSPD
;
A
#
# COMPACT_ATOMS: atom_id res chain seq x y z
N MET A 1 -11.00 -12.08 -1.97
CA MET A 1 -9.73 -12.54 -2.62
C MET A 1 -8.56 -12.04 -1.79
N LYS A 2 -7.51 -12.85 -1.57
CA LYS A 2 -6.32 -12.48 -0.80
C LYS A 2 -5.07 -12.80 -1.61
N LEU A 3 -4.03 -11.99 -1.47
CA LEU A 3 -2.70 -12.27 -2.01
C LEU A 3 -1.93 -13.11 -0.99
N THR A 4 -1.70 -14.39 -1.30
CA THR A 4 -1.12 -15.35 -0.33
C THR A 4 0.36 -15.58 -0.52
N LYS A 5 0.88 -15.32 -1.73
CA LYS A 5 2.27 -15.62 -2.05
C LYS A 5 2.78 -14.70 -3.15
N ILE A 6 4.05 -14.34 -3.05
CA ILE A 6 4.75 -13.60 -4.10
C ILE A 6 6.14 -14.19 -4.33
N GLN A 7 6.58 -14.16 -5.60
CA GLN A 7 7.96 -14.40 -5.99
C GLN A 7 8.39 -13.31 -6.98
N ILE A 8 9.59 -12.81 -6.81
CA ILE A 8 10.14 -11.71 -7.59
C ILE A 8 11.46 -12.17 -8.20
N GLN A 9 11.66 -11.87 -9.46
CA GLN A 9 12.90 -12.14 -10.17
C GLN A 9 13.29 -10.92 -11.02
N ASN A 10 14.57 -10.55 -10.98
CA ASN A 10 15.18 -9.50 -11.78
C ASN A 10 14.48 -8.14 -11.63
N PHE A 11 14.30 -7.69 -10.39
CA PHE A 11 13.74 -6.36 -10.11
C PHE A 11 14.68 -5.57 -9.19
N ARG A 12 15.25 -4.49 -9.70
CA ARG A 12 16.20 -3.62 -8.99
C ARG A 12 17.35 -4.41 -8.35
N SER A 13 17.45 -4.43 -7.02
CA SER A 13 18.46 -5.20 -6.28
C SER A 13 18.08 -6.68 -6.10
N ILE A 14 16.85 -7.08 -6.42
CA ILE A 14 16.36 -8.43 -6.24
C ILE A 14 16.61 -9.24 -7.52
N LEU A 15 17.62 -10.10 -7.52
CA LEU A 15 17.91 -10.99 -8.64
C LEU A 15 16.95 -12.17 -8.67
N THR A 16 16.87 -12.89 -7.58
CA THR A 16 15.90 -13.98 -7.38
C THR A 16 15.53 -14.05 -5.91
N THR A 17 14.25 -14.13 -5.59
CA THR A 17 13.79 -14.36 -4.23
C THR A 17 13.04 -15.68 -4.14
N GLN A 18 13.10 -16.28 -2.97
CA GLN A 18 12.26 -17.43 -2.67
C GLN A 18 10.79 -16.99 -2.61
N SER A 19 9.90 -17.95 -2.83
CA SER A 19 8.48 -17.72 -2.66
C SER A 19 8.16 -17.28 -1.23
N ILE A 20 7.66 -16.07 -1.08
CA ILE A 20 7.32 -15.47 0.20
C ILE A 20 5.82 -15.67 0.42
N LYS A 21 5.45 -16.33 1.50
CA LYS A 21 4.06 -16.40 1.95
C LYS A 21 3.71 -15.09 2.66
N LEU A 22 2.63 -14.50 2.26
CA LEU A 22 2.07 -13.31 2.91
C LEU A 22 0.97 -13.75 3.89
N ASN A 23 0.92 -13.11 5.05
CA ASN A 23 -0.14 -13.36 6.00
C ASN A 23 -1.46 -12.80 5.45
N GLU A 24 -2.56 -13.48 5.72
CA GLU A 24 -3.88 -13.12 5.20
C GLU A 24 -4.42 -11.80 5.75
N ARG A 25 -3.88 -11.33 6.87
CA ARG A 25 -4.32 -10.12 7.55
C ARG A 25 -3.22 -9.07 7.63
N PHE A 26 -2.09 -9.41 8.26
CA PHE A 26 -1.04 -8.44 8.53
C PHE A 26 0.33 -9.02 8.22
N THR A 27 1.05 -8.43 7.28
CA THR A 27 2.43 -8.80 6.91
C THR A 27 3.35 -7.61 7.19
N VAL A 28 4.44 -7.85 7.90
CA VAL A 28 5.47 -6.85 8.20
C VAL A 28 6.76 -7.23 7.49
N ILE A 29 7.26 -6.33 6.66
CA ILE A 29 8.55 -6.47 5.98
C ILE A 29 9.56 -5.64 6.76
N LEU A 30 10.54 -6.28 7.37
CA LEU A 30 11.52 -5.65 8.24
C LEU A 30 12.96 -6.00 7.84
N GLY A 31 13.90 -5.23 8.34
CA GLY A 31 15.32 -5.40 8.04
C GLY A 31 16.08 -4.08 8.08
N PRO A 32 17.43 -4.10 8.02
CA PRO A 32 18.25 -2.90 7.99
C PRO A 32 17.95 -2.00 6.79
N ASN A 33 18.42 -0.76 6.85
CA ASN A 33 18.31 0.18 5.73
C ASN A 33 19.09 -0.34 4.52
N ASN A 34 18.56 -0.02 3.33
CA ASN A 34 19.17 -0.36 2.04
C ASN A 34 19.27 -1.86 1.71
N GLU A 35 18.59 -2.74 2.45
CA GLU A 35 18.62 -4.21 2.24
C GLU A 35 17.57 -4.71 1.23
N GLY A 36 16.73 -3.82 0.71
CA GLY A 36 15.76 -4.14 -0.35
C GLY A 36 14.29 -4.23 0.08
N LYS A 37 13.93 -3.83 1.30
CA LYS A 37 12.52 -3.80 1.78
C LYS A 37 11.59 -3.02 0.84
N SER A 38 11.99 -1.78 0.51
CA SER A 38 11.25 -0.92 -0.43
C SER A 38 11.16 -1.55 -1.82
N ASN A 39 12.20 -2.24 -2.28
CA ASN A 39 12.17 -2.93 -3.57
C ASN A 39 11.20 -4.11 -3.56
N LEU A 40 11.11 -4.85 -2.46
CA LEU A 40 10.12 -5.92 -2.30
C LEU A 40 8.69 -5.36 -2.35
N LEU A 41 8.40 -4.30 -1.59
CA LEU A 41 7.08 -3.68 -1.58
C LEU A 41 6.74 -3.07 -2.94
N ARG A 42 7.70 -2.39 -3.57
CA ARG A 42 7.53 -1.80 -4.91
C ARG A 42 7.25 -2.83 -5.99
N ALA A 43 7.82 -4.02 -5.89
CA ALA A 43 7.50 -5.13 -6.81
C ALA A 43 6.04 -5.57 -6.67
N ILE A 44 5.50 -5.60 -5.43
CA ILE A 44 4.08 -5.87 -5.19
C ILE A 44 3.22 -4.76 -5.82
N VAL A 45 3.59 -3.50 -5.58
CA VAL A 45 2.91 -2.33 -6.17
C VAL A 45 2.88 -2.41 -7.69
N LEU A 46 4.03 -2.68 -8.32
CA LEU A 46 4.15 -2.81 -9.77
C LEU A 46 3.23 -3.90 -10.33
N ALA A 47 3.19 -5.06 -9.68
CA ALA A 47 2.30 -6.15 -10.10
C ALA A 47 0.83 -5.73 -10.04
N MET A 48 0.43 -5.01 -8.99
CA MET A 48 -0.94 -4.53 -8.80
C MET A 48 -1.31 -3.43 -9.80
N GLU A 49 -0.38 -2.55 -10.13
CA GLU A 49 -0.58 -1.54 -11.17
C GLU A 49 -0.75 -2.18 -12.56
N CYS A 50 0.05 -3.19 -12.89
CA CYS A 50 -0.15 -3.98 -14.11
C CYS A 50 -1.55 -4.61 -14.15
N LEU A 51 -2.02 -5.20 -13.06
CA LEU A 51 -3.37 -5.76 -12.98
C LEU A 51 -4.45 -4.69 -13.12
N ARG A 52 -4.28 -3.50 -12.53
CA ARG A 52 -5.18 -2.35 -12.74
C ARG A 52 -5.30 -1.94 -14.20
N GLY A 53 -4.24 -2.07 -14.98
CA GLY A 53 -4.23 -1.77 -16.42
C GLY A 53 -5.29 -2.55 -17.21
N PHE A 54 -5.67 -3.74 -16.75
CA PHE A 54 -6.75 -4.52 -17.36
C PHE A 54 -8.17 -3.99 -17.08
N ARG A 55 -8.32 -3.16 -16.06
CA ARG A 55 -9.56 -2.44 -15.75
C ARG A 55 -9.71 -1.14 -16.57
N GLY A 56 -8.57 -0.54 -16.94
CA GLY A 56 -8.45 0.76 -17.60
C GLY A 56 -7.63 1.72 -16.72
N SER A 57 -6.57 2.28 -17.27
CA SER A 57 -5.69 3.24 -16.61
C SER A 57 -5.09 4.16 -17.66
N ASN A 58 -4.89 5.44 -17.33
CA ASN A 58 -4.23 6.40 -18.22
C ASN A 58 -2.73 6.14 -18.34
N ARG A 59 -2.13 5.42 -17.38
CA ARG A 59 -0.69 5.09 -17.35
C ARG A 59 -0.35 3.76 -17.99
N ILE A 60 -1.35 2.90 -18.19
CA ILE A 60 -1.16 1.53 -18.67
C ILE A 60 -2.19 1.27 -19.77
N LEU A 61 -1.69 1.07 -20.99
CA LEU A 61 -2.52 0.84 -22.17
C LEU A 61 -2.53 -0.64 -22.53
N ARG A 62 -3.70 -1.19 -22.84
CA ARG A 62 -3.80 -2.52 -23.42
C ARG A 62 -3.34 -2.46 -24.88
N THR A 63 -2.59 -3.47 -25.28
CA THR A 63 -2.24 -3.67 -26.68
C THR A 63 -3.32 -4.53 -27.38
N ARG A 64 -3.21 -4.66 -28.71
CA ARG A 64 -4.09 -5.57 -29.49
C ARG A 64 -3.80 -7.04 -29.17
N GLU A 65 -2.62 -7.34 -28.70
CA GLU A 65 -2.20 -8.69 -28.29
C GLU A 65 -2.79 -9.05 -26.94
N ALA A 66 -3.43 -10.22 -26.86
CA ALA A 66 -4.11 -10.67 -25.64
C ALA A 66 -3.13 -10.82 -24.47
N GLY A 67 -3.49 -10.24 -23.31
CA GLY A 67 -2.67 -10.30 -22.10
C GLY A 67 -1.49 -9.33 -22.06
N THR A 68 -1.28 -8.50 -23.09
CA THR A 68 -0.14 -7.57 -23.19
C THR A 68 -0.54 -6.14 -22.84
N LEU A 69 0.32 -5.47 -22.07
CA LEU A 69 0.19 -4.09 -21.61
C LEU A 69 1.40 -3.27 -22.04
N ARG A 70 1.17 -2.02 -22.43
CA ARG A 70 2.22 -1.01 -22.57
C ARG A 70 2.23 -0.15 -21.31
N LEU A 71 3.36 -0.11 -20.62
CA LEU A 71 3.56 0.67 -19.41
C LEU A 71 4.18 2.03 -19.73
N SER A 72 3.81 3.06 -18.97
CA SER A 72 4.53 4.33 -18.97
C SER A 72 5.82 4.22 -18.16
N ARG A 73 6.79 5.06 -18.43
CA ARG A 73 8.11 5.03 -17.74
C ARG A 73 8.02 5.30 -16.23
N ASP A 74 7.00 6.02 -15.79
CA ASP A 74 6.74 6.27 -14.38
C ASP A 74 6.22 5.03 -13.63
N VAL A 75 5.66 4.04 -14.34
CA VAL A 75 5.24 2.75 -13.78
C VAL A 75 6.42 1.77 -13.76
N TYR A 76 7.12 1.65 -14.88
CA TYR A 76 8.29 0.79 -15.00
C TYR A 76 9.28 1.36 -16.03
N ASP A 77 10.48 1.57 -15.57
CA ASP A 77 11.62 1.99 -16.40
C ASP A 77 12.67 0.88 -16.44
N TRP A 78 12.79 0.21 -17.59
CA TRP A 78 13.69 -0.93 -17.74
C TRP A 78 15.14 -0.60 -17.37
N GLU A 79 15.63 0.61 -17.68
CA GLU A 79 16.99 1.04 -17.40
C GLU A 79 17.26 1.17 -15.88
N ASN A 80 16.23 1.52 -15.10
CA ASN A 80 16.34 1.73 -13.66
C ASN A 80 15.75 0.57 -12.81
N ASP A 81 14.80 -0.18 -13.34
CA ASP A 81 14.08 -1.23 -12.61
C ASP A 81 14.57 -2.65 -12.94
N PHE A 82 15.13 -2.89 -14.13
CA PHE A 82 15.82 -4.15 -14.41
C PHE A 82 17.26 -4.10 -13.84
N PRO A 83 17.78 -5.19 -13.22
CA PRO A 83 19.09 -5.18 -12.58
C PRO A 83 20.23 -4.76 -13.53
N ARG A 84 20.92 -3.69 -13.20
CA ARG A 84 21.99 -3.11 -14.04
C ARG A 84 23.10 -4.10 -14.40
N ASN A 85 23.46 -4.99 -13.46
CA ASN A 85 24.51 -6.01 -13.68
C ASN A 85 24.09 -7.12 -14.67
N LEU A 86 22.81 -7.17 -15.05
CA LEU A 86 22.28 -8.12 -16.01
C LEU A 86 21.96 -7.48 -17.37
N GLN A 87 21.90 -6.15 -17.48
CA GLN A 87 21.48 -5.46 -18.70
C GLN A 87 22.38 -5.77 -19.90
N ASP A 88 23.69 -5.73 -19.73
CA ASP A 88 24.64 -6.07 -20.79
C ASP A 88 24.58 -7.52 -21.25
N LYS A 89 24.26 -8.44 -20.31
CA LYS A 89 24.17 -9.89 -20.57
C LYS A 89 22.80 -10.29 -21.09
N GLN A 90 21.78 -9.54 -20.80
CA GLN A 90 20.38 -9.80 -21.11
C GLN A 90 19.68 -8.51 -21.59
N PRO A 91 20.00 -8.03 -22.81
CA PRO A 91 19.41 -6.77 -23.32
C PRO A 91 17.88 -6.84 -23.49
N ASP A 92 17.30 -8.03 -23.66
CA ASP A 92 15.85 -8.27 -23.65
C ASP A 92 15.37 -8.90 -22.33
N GLY A 93 16.15 -8.73 -21.25
CA GLY A 93 15.84 -9.29 -19.95
C GLY A 93 14.50 -8.78 -19.38
N GLN A 94 13.84 -9.62 -18.62
CA GLN A 94 12.51 -9.34 -18.07
C GLN A 94 12.49 -9.47 -16.55
N THR A 95 11.80 -8.55 -15.91
CA THR A 95 11.35 -8.70 -14.52
C THR A 95 10.18 -9.67 -14.49
N THR A 96 10.24 -10.69 -13.63
CA THR A 96 9.14 -11.65 -13.47
C THR A 96 8.56 -11.57 -12.07
N LEU A 97 7.26 -11.35 -12.00
CA LEU A 97 6.48 -11.27 -10.76
C LEU A 97 5.45 -12.41 -10.77
N THR A 98 5.59 -13.36 -9.84
CA THR A 98 4.61 -14.44 -9.69
C THR A 98 3.80 -14.21 -8.42
N LEU A 99 2.46 -14.29 -8.52
CA LEU A 99 1.53 -14.02 -7.43
C LEU A 99 0.50 -15.14 -7.35
N ASP A 100 0.21 -15.58 -6.13
CA ASP A 100 -0.85 -16.54 -5.87
C ASP A 100 -1.99 -15.83 -5.13
N PHE A 101 -3.20 -15.92 -5.70
CA PHE A 101 -4.40 -15.37 -5.11
C PHE A 101 -5.30 -16.49 -4.58
N GLU A 102 -5.78 -16.33 -3.37
CA GLU A 102 -6.80 -17.21 -2.79
C GLU A 102 -8.18 -16.56 -2.92
N LEU A 103 -9.13 -17.32 -3.49
CA LEU A 103 -10.50 -16.89 -3.72
C LEU A 103 -11.43 -17.49 -2.66
N THR A 104 -12.37 -16.70 -2.19
CA THR A 104 -13.48 -17.19 -1.36
C THR A 104 -14.42 -18.10 -2.18
N SER A 105 -15.28 -18.84 -1.51
CA SER A 105 -16.23 -19.74 -2.19
C SER A 105 -17.15 -19.01 -3.16
N SER A 106 -17.62 -17.82 -2.80
CA SER A 106 -18.45 -16.97 -3.67
C SER A 106 -17.68 -16.45 -4.89
N GLU A 107 -16.42 -16.04 -4.69
CA GLU A 107 -15.56 -15.58 -5.79
C GLU A 107 -15.19 -16.71 -6.74
N LYS A 108 -15.04 -17.96 -6.26
CA LYS A 108 -14.82 -19.13 -7.12
C LYS A 108 -16.00 -19.41 -8.05
N LEU A 109 -17.23 -19.22 -7.57
CA LEU A 109 -18.42 -19.33 -8.41
C LEU A 109 -18.45 -18.23 -9.48
N SER A 110 -18.28 -16.97 -9.08
CA SER A 110 -18.20 -15.83 -10.01
C SER A 110 -17.06 -15.98 -11.03
N PHE A 111 -15.91 -16.51 -10.59
CA PHE A 111 -14.79 -16.79 -11.48
C PHE A 111 -15.14 -17.83 -12.55
N ARG A 112 -15.80 -18.91 -12.17
CA ARG A 112 -16.26 -19.93 -13.12
C ARG A 112 -17.18 -19.35 -14.17
N ASP A 113 -18.13 -18.52 -13.74
CA ASP A 113 -19.14 -17.94 -14.62
C ASP A 113 -18.53 -16.89 -15.58
N GLN A 114 -17.60 -16.07 -15.09
CA GLN A 114 -16.98 -15.00 -15.89
C GLN A 114 -15.79 -15.45 -16.73
N CYS A 115 -14.98 -16.39 -16.23
CA CYS A 115 -13.75 -16.83 -16.87
C CYS A 115 -13.89 -18.18 -17.57
N GLY A 116 -14.99 -18.91 -17.37
CA GLY A 116 -15.21 -20.24 -17.97
C GLY A 116 -14.23 -21.31 -17.48
N SER A 117 -13.72 -21.14 -16.25
CA SER A 117 -12.67 -22.01 -15.69
C SER A 117 -12.90 -22.30 -14.21
N VAL A 118 -12.53 -23.48 -13.73
CA VAL A 118 -12.71 -23.89 -12.32
C VAL A 118 -11.39 -23.84 -11.59
N ILE A 119 -11.35 -23.18 -10.42
CA ILE A 119 -10.17 -23.12 -9.54
C ILE A 119 -10.36 -24.03 -8.33
N ASN A 120 -9.42 -24.96 -8.16
CA ASN A 120 -9.25 -25.78 -6.97
C ASN A 120 -7.97 -25.33 -6.27
N GLY A 121 -8.06 -24.41 -5.29
CA GLY A 121 -6.91 -23.83 -4.60
C GLY A 121 -6.59 -22.41 -5.01
N ALA A 122 -5.31 -22.03 -4.96
CA ALA A 122 -4.85 -20.71 -5.33
C ALA A 122 -4.85 -20.49 -6.85
N LEU A 123 -5.04 -19.24 -7.27
CA LEU A 123 -4.91 -18.78 -8.65
C LEU A 123 -3.50 -18.26 -8.88
N PRO A 124 -2.59 -19.05 -9.50
CA PRO A 124 -1.23 -18.63 -9.79
C PRO A 124 -1.20 -17.72 -11.02
N THR A 125 -0.61 -16.55 -10.88
CA THR A 125 -0.47 -15.56 -11.95
C THR A 125 1.00 -15.19 -12.13
N GLU A 126 1.39 -14.87 -13.34
CA GLU A 126 2.71 -14.38 -13.67
C GLU A 126 2.62 -13.13 -14.53
N ILE A 127 3.41 -12.13 -14.18
CA ILE A 127 3.57 -10.90 -14.95
C ILE A 127 5.04 -10.80 -15.33
N GLN A 128 5.33 -10.82 -16.62
CA GLN A 128 6.65 -10.60 -17.19
C GLN A 128 6.72 -9.19 -17.77
N ILE A 129 7.72 -8.40 -17.35
CA ILE A 129 7.84 -6.99 -17.70
C ILE A 129 9.22 -6.77 -18.32
N GLY A 130 9.26 -6.33 -19.57
CA GLY A 130 10.48 -5.98 -20.29
C GLY A 130 10.44 -4.54 -20.82
N ALA A 131 11.43 -4.14 -21.59
CA ALA A 131 11.52 -2.81 -22.19
C ALA A 131 10.32 -2.44 -23.09
N LYS A 132 9.65 -3.44 -23.67
CA LYS A 132 8.52 -3.27 -24.61
C LYS A 132 7.16 -3.25 -23.94
N GLY A 133 7.06 -3.60 -22.65
CA GLY A 133 5.82 -3.68 -21.90
C GLY A 133 5.73 -4.90 -20.99
N ALA A 134 4.51 -5.20 -20.54
CA ALA A 134 4.24 -6.32 -19.64
C ALA A 134 3.31 -7.34 -20.29
N MET A 135 3.51 -8.61 -19.95
CA MET A 135 2.67 -9.73 -20.34
C MET A 135 2.13 -10.43 -19.11
N PHE A 136 0.83 -10.58 -19.04
CA PHE A 136 0.15 -11.34 -17.98
C PHE A 136 -0.16 -12.75 -18.45
N ARG A 137 0.16 -13.72 -17.60
CA ARG A 137 -0.12 -15.16 -17.84
C ARG A 137 -0.67 -15.81 -16.58
N VAL A 138 -1.39 -16.91 -16.75
CA VAL A 138 -1.80 -17.77 -15.65
C VAL A 138 -1.03 -19.08 -15.74
N LYS A 139 -0.18 -19.36 -14.76
CA LYS A 139 0.63 -20.57 -14.70
C LYS A 139 -0.07 -21.67 -13.94
N LYS A 140 -1.02 -22.37 -14.55
CA LYS A 140 -1.60 -23.57 -13.95
C LYS A 140 -1.01 -24.82 -14.60
N PRO A 141 -0.33 -25.69 -13.85
CA PRO A 141 0.14 -26.97 -14.40
C PRO A 141 -1.04 -27.93 -14.65
N GLY A 142 -0.93 -28.78 -15.66
CA GLY A 142 -1.83 -29.89 -15.92
C GLY A 142 -3.00 -29.60 -16.88
N ARG A 143 -4.06 -30.42 -16.79
CA ARG A 143 -5.23 -30.31 -17.67
C ARG A 143 -5.90 -28.94 -17.50
N GLY A 144 -6.12 -28.24 -18.62
CA GLY A 144 -6.71 -26.92 -18.64
C GLY A 144 -5.74 -25.75 -18.78
N ALA A 145 -4.40 -25.98 -18.82
CA ALA A 145 -3.40 -24.91 -19.00
C ALA A 145 -3.69 -24.03 -20.23
N LYS A 146 -4.01 -24.62 -21.39
CA LYS A 146 -4.39 -23.89 -22.61
C LYS A 146 -5.61 -22.99 -22.42
N THR A 147 -6.64 -23.47 -21.72
CA THR A 147 -7.87 -22.70 -21.45
C THR A 147 -7.57 -21.50 -20.56
N TYR A 148 -6.69 -21.65 -19.57
CA TYR A 148 -6.27 -20.53 -18.71
C TYR A 148 -5.46 -19.50 -19.49
N GLU A 149 -4.56 -19.94 -20.35
CA GLU A 149 -3.77 -19.04 -21.20
C GLU A 149 -4.64 -18.25 -22.17
N GLN A 150 -5.58 -18.89 -22.83
CA GLN A 150 -6.57 -18.25 -23.72
C GLN A 150 -7.47 -17.25 -22.97
N ASN A 151 -7.79 -17.51 -21.72
CA ASN A 151 -8.62 -16.65 -20.88
C ASN A 151 -7.80 -15.67 -20.01
N SER A 152 -6.49 -15.54 -20.21
CA SER A 152 -5.61 -14.70 -19.37
C SER A 152 -6.13 -13.27 -19.22
N THR A 153 -6.59 -12.63 -20.27
CA THR A 153 -7.17 -11.28 -20.23
C THR A 153 -8.45 -11.21 -19.40
N LYS A 154 -9.33 -12.21 -19.50
CA LYS A 154 -10.56 -12.27 -18.68
C LYS A 154 -10.21 -12.47 -17.20
N ILE A 155 -9.23 -13.31 -16.93
CA ILE A 155 -8.76 -13.61 -15.58
C ILE A 155 -8.10 -12.36 -14.96
N ALA A 156 -7.22 -11.67 -15.70
CA ALA A 156 -6.62 -10.42 -15.24
C ALA A 156 -7.69 -9.35 -14.94
N LYS A 157 -8.71 -9.23 -15.80
CA LYS A 157 -9.84 -8.33 -15.59
C LYS A 157 -10.65 -8.73 -14.36
N PHE A 158 -10.92 -10.02 -14.17
CA PHE A 158 -11.61 -10.53 -12.98
C PHE A 158 -10.86 -10.15 -11.70
N ILE A 159 -9.54 -10.41 -11.64
CA ILE A 159 -8.71 -10.03 -10.50
C ILE A 159 -8.80 -8.52 -10.27
N SER A 160 -8.58 -7.71 -11.30
CA SER A 160 -8.58 -6.25 -11.18
C SER A 160 -9.92 -5.64 -10.71
N MET A 161 -11.04 -6.31 -10.97
CA MET A 161 -12.36 -5.86 -10.56
C MET A 161 -12.75 -6.29 -9.13
N ASN A 162 -12.26 -7.45 -8.68
CA ASN A 162 -12.61 -8.03 -7.39
C ASN A 162 -11.53 -7.84 -6.32
N PHE A 163 -10.35 -7.34 -6.70
CA PHE A 163 -9.21 -7.13 -5.83
C PHE A 163 -8.82 -5.65 -5.79
N GLY A 164 -9.03 -5.01 -4.64
CA GLY A 164 -8.59 -3.64 -4.41
C GLY A 164 -7.14 -3.63 -3.92
N PHE A 165 -6.38 -2.65 -4.37
CA PHE A 165 -5.01 -2.41 -3.91
C PHE A 165 -4.79 -0.91 -3.73
N GLU A 166 -4.29 -0.52 -2.57
CA GLU A 166 -3.91 0.86 -2.26
C GLU A 166 -2.48 0.87 -1.73
N TYR A 167 -1.70 1.86 -2.18
CA TYR A 167 -0.32 2.03 -1.78
C TYR A 167 -0.08 3.42 -1.21
N ILE A 168 0.53 3.47 -0.03
CA ILE A 168 1.02 4.69 0.60
C ILE A 168 2.54 4.66 0.58
N PRO A 169 3.20 5.49 -0.25
CA PRO A 169 4.66 5.59 -0.26
C PRO A 169 5.18 6.27 1.00
N ALA A 170 6.43 6.00 1.36
CA ALA A 170 7.15 6.83 2.31
C ALA A 170 7.20 8.27 1.78
N ILE A 171 6.70 9.23 2.57
CA ILE A 171 6.57 10.62 2.12
C ILE A 171 7.97 11.20 1.92
N ARG A 172 8.30 11.49 0.66
CA ARG A 172 9.52 12.24 0.30
C ARG A 172 9.12 13.56 -0.35
N PRO A 173 9.73 14.71 0.01
CA PRO A 173 9.49 15.97 -0.65
C PRO A 173 10.14 15.93 -2.06
N GLY A 174 9.34 15.80 -3.10
CA GLY A 174 9.84 15.67 -4.48
C GLY A 174 8.84 15.97 -5.60
N GLN A 175 7.82 16.80 -5.35
CA GLN A 175 6.85 17.16 -6.42
C GLN A 175 7.01 18.60 -6.95
N LEU A 176 8.21 19.16 -6.94
CA LEU A 176 8.46 20.53 -7.43
C LEU A 176 8.13 20.73 -8.92
N SER A 177 8.31 19.71 -9.77
CA SER A 177 8.14 19.87 -11.21
C SER A 177 6.67 19.99 -11.67
N LEU A 178 5.75 19.30 -11.02
CA LEU A 178 4.30 19.38 -11.34
C LEU A 178 3.70 20.72 -10.90
N HIS A 179 4.29 21.36 -9.89
CA HIS A 179 3.83 22.65 -9.37
C HIS A 179 4.05 23.80 -10.39
N VAL A 180 5.17 23.76 -11.12
CA VAL A 180 5.50 24.78 -12.13
C VAL A 180 4.54 24.70 -13.33
N ILE A 181 4.23 23.48 -13.79
CA ILE A 181 3.28 23.28 -14.91
C ILE A 181 1.86 23.68 -14.47
N GLY A 182 1.47 23.36 -13.24
CA GLY A 182 0.20 23.77 -12.66
C GLY A 182 0.03 25.27 -12.64
N ASN A 183 1.05 26.01 -12.21
CA ASN A 183 1.05 27.48 -12.17
C ASN A 183 0.95 28.12 -13.56
N LEU A 184 1.57 27.54 -14.58
CA LEU A 184 1.45 28.02 -15.95
C LEU A 184 0.04 27.85 -16.51
N LEU A 185 -0.54 26.65 -16.33
CA LEU A 185 -1.90 26.36 -16.75
C LEU A 185 -2.93 27.24 -16.01
N GLU A 186 -2.74 27.46 -14.71
CA GLU A 186 -3.58 28.33 -13.89
C GLU A 186 -3.63 29.76 -14.43
N ARG A 187 -2.49 30.27 -14.90
CA ARG A 187 -2.37 31.60 -15.50
C ARG A 187 -3.14 31.74 -16.81
N GLU A 188 -3.07 30.73 -17.68
CA GLU A 188 -3.82 30.72 -18.95
C GLU A 188 -5.34 30.54 -18.74
N MET A 189 -5.72 29.73 -17.74
CA MET A 189 -7.13 29.51 -17.42
C MET A 189 -7.80 30.68 -16.69
N TYR A 190 -7.02 31.64 -16.22
CA TYR A 190 -7.55 32.83 -15.54
C TYR A 190 -8.52 33.62 -16.44
N THR A 191 -8.28 33.66 -17.74
CA THR A 191 -9.15 34.37 -18.71
C THR A 191 -10.58 33.82 -18.74
N LEU A 192 -10.76 32.51 -18.46
CA LEU A 192 -12.09 31.88 -18.41
C LEU A 192 -12.85 32.21 -17.13
N SER A 193 -12.16 32.67 -16.07
CA SER A 193 -12.79 32.96 -14.80
C SER A 193 -13.73 34.15 -14.82
N GLU A 194 -13.65 35.00 -15.86
CA GLU A 194 -14.53 36.15 -16.07
C GLU A 194 -15.80 35.80 -16.87
N ASP A 195 -15.86 34.63 -17.49
CA ASP A 195 -16.99 34.18 -18.28
C ASP A 195 -18.15 33.71 -17.39
N GLU A 196 -19.36 34.27 -17.63
CA GLU A 196 -20.54 33.98 -16.80
C GLU A 196 -21.09 32.56 -16.99
N GLU A 197 -21.03 32.02 -18.19
CA GLU A 197 -21.47 30.66 -18.48
C GLU A 197 -20.53 29.65 -17.80
N TYR A 198 -19.22 29.94 -17.82
CA TYR A 198 -18.23 29.16 -17.08
C TYR A 198 -18.47 29.19 -15.57
N LYS A 199 -18.80 30.35 -14.97
CA LYS A 199 -19.14 30.49 -13.56
C LYS A 199 -20.37 29.69 -13.15
N GLN A 200 -21.44 29.74 -13.96
CA GLN A 200 -22.66 28.97 -13.70
C GLN A 200 -22.44 27.47 -13.80
N ALA A 201 -21.66 27.01 -14.78
CA ALA A 201 -21.29 25.61 -14.91
C ALA A 201 -20.48 25.13 -13.68
N LEU A 202 -19.54 25.93 -13.18
CA LEU A 202 -18.79 25.62 -11.97
C LEU A 202 -19.71 25.53 -10.73
N GLN A 203 -20.64 26.47 -10.54
CA GLN A 203 -21.57 26.43 -9.42
C GLN A 203 -22.43 25.16 -9.41
N THR A 204 -22.85 24.72 -10.58
CA THR A 204 -23.62 23.47 -10.71
C THR A 204 -22.78 22.25 -10.34
N ILE A 205 -21.52 22.20 -10.78
CA ILE A 205 -20.59 21.11 -10.45
C ILE A 205 -20.35 21.08 -8.94
N ASP A 206 -20.07 22.24 -8.34
CA ASP A 206 -19.78 22.34 -6.92
C ASP A 206 -20.97 21.91 -6.05
N ALA A 207 -22.20 22.28 -6.43
CA ALA A 207 -23.40 21.83 -5.74
C ALA A 207 -23.57 20.29 -5.77
N LEU A 208 -23.12 19.65 -6.82
CA LEU A 208 -23.14 18.17 -6.96
C LEU A 208 -22.00 17.50 -6.16
N GLU A 209 -20.86 18.14 -6.05
CA GLU A 209 -19.68 17.62 -5.35
C GLU A 209 -19.72 17.82 -3.83
N GLN A 210 -20.32 18.92 -3.35
CA GLN A 210 -20.35 19.31 -1.95
C GLN A 210 -20.81 18.20 -0.99
N PRO A 211 -21.87 17.42 -1.26
CA PRO A 211 -22.30 16.34 -0.38
C PRO A 211 -21.26 15.21 -0.27
N ILE A 212 -20.40 15.05 -1.29
CA ILE A 212 -19.32 14.07 -1.30
C ILE A 212 -18.19 14.53 -0.38
N TYR A 213 -17.83 15.82 -0.48
CA TYR A 213 -16.80 16.41 0.37
C TYR A 213 -17.18 16.37 1.85
N GLU A 214 -18.39 16.77 2.22
CA GLU A 214 -18.89 16.75 3.59
C GLU A 214 -18.87 15.36 4.23
N ARG A 215 -19.25 14.34 3.47
CA ARG A 215 -19.18 12.96 3.92
C ARG A 215 -17.73 12.49 4.12
N LEU A 216 -16.81 12.85 3.22
CA LEU A 216 -15.40 12.53 3.34
C LEU A 216 -14.76 13.26 4.54
N GLU A 217 -15.04 14.54 4.71
CA GLU A 217 -14.57 15.37 5.84
C GLU A 217 -14.95 14.72 7.17
N SER A 218 -16.22 14.39 7.32
CA SER A 218 -16.74 13.76 8.55
C SER A 218 -16.07 12.42 8.83
N SER A 219 -15.93 11.58 7.82
CA SER A 219 -15.31 10.26 7.96
C SER A 219 -13.81 10.37 8.27
N VAL A 220 -13.08 11.24 7.58
CA VAL A 220 -11.66 11.47 7.84
C VAL A 220 -11.44 12.05 9.23
N GLN A 221 -12.27 13.00 9.63
CA GLN A 221 -12.18 13.62 10.95
C GLN A 221 -12.39 12.61 12.08
N GLU A 222 -13.36 11.71 11.96
CA GLU A 222 -13.61 10.66 12.94
C GLU A 222 -12.36 9.75 13.12
N HIS A 223 -11.79 9.30 12.01
CA HIS A 223 -10.62 8.41 12.05
C HIS A 223 -9.36 9.13 12.51
N LEU A 224 -9.17 10.37 12.07
CA LEU A 224 -8.00 11.17 12.41
C LEU A 224 -7.99 11.58 13.90
N LYS A 225 -9.16 11.87 14.50
CA LYS A 225 -9.26 12.15 15.94
C LYS A 225 -8.80 11.00 16.83
N LYS A 226 -8.92 9.75 16.37
CA LYS A 226 -8.41 8.56 17.10
C LYS A 226 -6.87 8.52 17.12
N LEU A 227 -6.22 9.06 16.08
CA LEU A 227 -4.77 9.10 15.93
C LEU A 227 -4.15 10.39 16.47
N LEU A 228 -4.87 11.48 16.34
CA LEU A 228 -4.47 12.83 16.72
C LEU A 228 -5.62 13.52 17.46
N PRO A 229 -5.73 13.36 18.79
CA PRO A 229 -6.83 13.94 19.57
C PRO A 229 -6.89 15.47 19.52
N SER A 230 -5.78 16.15 19.15
CA SER A 230 -5.70 17.60 18.97
C SER A 230 -6.46 18.11 17.75
N VAL A 231 -6.83 17.24 16.80
CA VAL A 231 -7.56 17.63 15.60
C VAL A 231 -9.00 18.02 15.96
N LYS A 232 -9.34 19.27 15.72
CA LYS A 232 -10.67 19.82 15.96
C LYS A 232 -11.59 19.66 14.75
N GLN A 233 -11.05 19.91 13.56
CA GLN A 233 -11.81 19.89 12.31
C GLN A 233 -10.93 19.50 11.13
N VAL A 234 -11.54 18.80 10.17
CA VAL A 234 -10.99 18.52 8.84
C VAL A 234 -11.93 19.16 7.82
N LYS A 235 -11.39 19.91 6.89
CA LYS A 235 -12.16 20.55 5.81
C LYS A 235 -11.48 20.29 4.48
N ILE A 236 -12.27 19.96 3.46
CA ILE A 236 -11.83 19.87 2.06
C ILE A 236 -12.20 21.21 1.41
N THR A 237 -11.18 22.03 1.10
CA THR A 237 -11.38 23.28 0.40
C THR A 237 -11.32 23.06 -1.09
N THR A 238 -12.36 23.50 -1.78
CA THR A 238 -12.40 23.49 -3.24
C THR A 238 -11.87 24.83 -3.80
N ALA A 239 -11.72 24.92 -5.10
CA ALA A 239 -11.27 26.14 -5.78
C ALA A 239 -12.14 27.37 -5.50
N GLN A 240 -13.38 27.21 -5.00
CA GLN A 240 -14.28 28.32 -4.66
C GLN A 240 -13.88 29.06 -3.39
N ASP A 241 -13.29 28.37 -2.41
CA ASP A 241 -12.89 28.97 -1.13
C ASP A 241 -11.65 29.86 -1.25
N THR A 242 -10.97 29.79 -2.39
CA THR A 242 -9.83 30.64 -2.72
C THR A 242 -10.22 31.62 -3.82
N ALA A 243 -9.80 32.89 -3.73
CA ALA A 243 -10.10 33.95 -4.71
C ALA A 243 -9.67 33.60 -6.17
N TYR A 244 -9.10 32.45 -6.41
CA TYR A 244 -8.64 31.92 -7.69
C TYR A 244 -9.48 30.70 -8.11
N ARG A 245 -10.42 30.91 -9.00
CA ARG A 245 -11.32 29.90 -9.57
C ARG A 245 -10.66 29.17 -10.76
N GLY A 246 -9.68 28.31 -10.51
CA GLY A 246 -9.08 27.46 -11.54
C GLY A 246 -9.43 25.99 -11.33
N ARG A 247 -10.10 25.37 -12.31
CA ARG A 247 -10.52 23.94 -12.30
C ARG A 247 -9.37 22.92 -12.17
N PHE A 248 -8.13 23.39 -12.17
CA PHE A 248 -6.91 22.57 -12.13
C PHE A 248 -6.29 22.45 -10.73
N ARG A 249 -6.83 23.12 -9.72
CA ARG A 249 -6.37 22.86 -8.35
C ARG A 249 -7.12 21.67 -7.79
N PRO A 250 -6.41 20.59 -7.45
CA PRO A 250 -7.03 19.49 -6.71
C PRO A 250 -7.58 20.02 -5.37
N PRO A 251 -8.68 19.45 -4.87
CA PRO A 251 -9.19 19.78 -3.54
C PRO A 251 -8.08 19.71 -2.50
N GLN A 252 -7.98 20.71 -1.64
CA GLN A 252 -7.00 20.77 -0.57
C GLN A 252 -7.64 20.34 0.75
N LEU A 253 -6.95 19.49 1.49
CA LEU A 253 -7.37 19.12 2.83
C LEU A 253 -6.78 20.12 3.82
N VAL A 254 -7.65 20.78 4.58
CA VAL A 254 -7.27 21.69 5.67
C VAL A 254 -7.53 21.03 7.00
N ILE A 255 -6.53 21.04 7.88
CA ILE A 255 -6.60 20.44 9.20
C ILE A 255 -6.45 21.53 10.25
N ASN A 256 -7.43 21.60 11.16
CA ASN A 256 -7.40 22.48 12.31
C ASN A 256 -7.06 21.65 13.57
N ASP A 257 -5.82 21.79 14.05
CA ASP A 257 -5.31 21.22 15.30
C ASP A 257 -5.03 22.30 16.37
N GLY A 258 -5.58 23.48 16.17
CA GLY A 258 -5.38 24.72 16.91
C GLY A 258 -5.28 25.90 15.95
N THR A 259 -4.70 25.66 14.76
CA THR A 259 -4.67 26.61 13.64
C THR A 259 -5.01 25.87 12.37
N ALA A 260 -5.99 26.36 11.61
CA ALA A 260 -6.39 25.77 10.34
C ALA A 260 -5.28 25.97 9.29
N THR A 261 -4.64 24.88 8.87
CA THR A 261 -3.55 24.91 7.89
C THR A 261 -3.75 23.80 6.84
N PRO A 262 -3.41 24.08 5.56
CA PRO A 262 -3.42 23.05 4.52
C PRO A 262 -2.54 21.86 4.90
N LEU A 263 -2.93 20.66 4.48
CA LEU A 263 -2.18 19.42 4.73
C LEU A 263 -0.73 19.51 4.24
N ASP A 264 -0.49 20.16 3.10
CA ASP A 264 0.85 20.32 2.53
C ASP A 264 1.81 21.10 3.45
N ALA A 265 1.27 21.99 4.29
CA ALA A 265 2.03 22.75 5.28
C ALA A 265 2.20 22.01 6.62
N LYS A 266 1.59 20.84 6.80
CA LYS A 266 1.77 19.99 7.98
C LYS A 266 3.03 19.13 7.85
N GLY A 267 3.56 18.71 9.01
CA GLY A 267 4.68 17.74 9.04
C GLY A 267 4.33 16.39 8.40
N ASP A 268 5.34 15.70 7.89
CA ASP A 268 5.16 14.46 7.12
C ASP A 268 4.48 13.34 7.91
N GLY A 269 4.67 13.29 9.23
CA GLY A 269 3.95 12.38 10.10
C GLY A 269 2.43 12.57 10.05
N ILE A 270 1.95 13.83 10.08
CA ILE A 270 0.52 14.12 9.96
C ILE A 270 0.00 13.73 8.58
N LYS A 271 0.76 14.00 7.51
CA LYS A 271 0.42 13.60 6.14
C LYS A 271 0.23 12.09 6.03
N SER A 272 1.11 11.29 6.64
CA SER A 272 1.00 9.81 6.68
C SER A 272 -0.27 9.35 7.39
N LEU A 273 -0.56 9.91 8.57
CA LEU A 273 -1.76 9.56 9.34
C LEU A 273 -3.05 9.94 8.60
N VAL A 274 -3.06 11.07 7.92
CA VAL A 274 -4.18 11.52 7.07
C VAL A 274 -4.39 10.57 5.89
N ALA A 275 -3.32 10.16 5.20
CA ALA A 275 -3.42 9.21 4.09
C ALA A 275 -4.04 7.88 4.54
N ILE A 276 -3.61 7.36 5.71
CA ILE A 276 -4.18 6.14 6.31
C ILE A 276 -5.67 6.34 6.67
N SER A 277 -6.02 7.50 7.25
CA SER A 277 -7.40 7.84 7.61
C SER A 277 -8.31 7.98 6.38
N LEU A 278 -7.82 8.59 5.29
CA LEU A 278 -8.53 8.70 4.02
C LEU A 278 -8.79 7.32 3.40
N MET A 279 -7.82 6.43 3.44
CA MET A 279 -8.00 5.06 2.92
C MET A 279 -9.05 4.28 3.71
N ARG A 280 -9.06 4.44 5.03
CA ARG A 280 -10.10 3.84 5.88
C ARG A 280 -11.48 4.41 5.57
N ALA A 281 -11.57 5.73 5.36
CA ALA A 281 -12.81 6.44 5.05
C ALA A 281 -13.38 6.10 3.67
N SER A 282 -12.53 5.89 2.67
CA SER A 282 -12.97 5.74 1.27
C SER A 282 -13.81 4.50 0.99
N ARG A 283 -13.85 3.52 1.90
CA ARG A 283 -14.54 2.24 1.70
C ARG A 283 -15.78 1.97 2.54
N THR A 284 -16.19 2.87 3.40
CA THR A 284 -17.47 2.74 4.14
C THR A 284 -18.71 2.80 3.24
N GLY A 285 -18.57 2.99 1.92
CA GLY A 285 -19.68 3.13 0.97
C GLY A 285 -19.65 2.28 -0.31
N GLY A 286 -18.73 1.30 -0.48
CA GLY A 286 -18.57 0.57 -1.74
C GLY A 286 -18.72 -0.95 -1.62
N LYS A 287 -19.08 -1.62 -2.74
CA LYS A 287 -19.19 -3.08 -2.85
C LYS A 287 -17.95 -3.78 -2.29
N ALA A 288 -18.19 -4.68 -1.34
CA ALA A 288 -17.19 -5.41 -0.57
C ALA A 288 -16.29 -6.31 -1.46
N GLY A 289 -15.22 -5.74 -2.01
CA GLY A 289 -14.10 -6.50 -2.56
C GLY A 289 -12.97 -6.54 -1.52
N SER A 290 -12.14 -7.58 -1.54
CA SER A 290 -10.95 -7.66 -0.70
C SER A 290 -9.99 -6.51 -1.04
N LEU A 291 -9.51 -5.78 -0.04
CA LEU A 291 -8.53 -4.71 -0.19
C LEU A 291 -7.18 -5.17 0.38
N VAL A 292 -6.13 -4.93 -0.36
CA VAL A 292 -4.76 -4.96 0.16
C VAL A 292 -4.26 -3.53 0.28
N VAL A 293 -3.78 -3.17 1.45
CA VAL A 293 -3.16 -1.88 1.75
C VAL A 293 -1.67 -2.10 1.96
N ALA A 294 -0.86 -1.50 1.11
CA ALA A 294 0.59 -1.52 1.21
C ALA A 294 1.10 -0.15 1.70
N ILE A 295 1.86 -0.12 2.79
CA ILE A 295 2.34 1.13 3.40
C ILE A 295 3.86 1.04 3.59
N GLU A 296 4.57 2.04 3.08
CA GLU A 296 6.01 2.14 3.23
C GLU A 296 6.36 3.03 4.40
N GLU A 297 7.08 2.47 5.39
CA GLU A 297 7.60 3.16 6.58
C GLU A 297 6.57 4.10 7.25
N PRO A 298 5.40 3.57 7.67
CA PRO A 298 4.32 4.39 8.20
C PRO A 298 4.68 5.16 9.49
N GLU A 299 5.73 4.74 10.17
CA GLU A 299 6.29 5.39 11.36
C GLU A 299 7.20 6.58 11.06
N SER A 300 7.62 6.76 9.82
CA SER A 300 8.56 7.82 9.44
C SER A 300 8.05 9.19 9.87
N HIS A 301 8.91 9.92 10.57
CA HIS A 301 8.61 11.27 11.09
C HIS A 301 7.52 11.34 12.17
N LEU A 302 7.10 10.21 12.76
CA LEU A 302 6.16 10.17 13.87
C LEU A 302 6.87 10.16 15.23
N HIS A 303 6.29 10.85 16.21
CA HIS A 303 6.71 10.71 17.61
C HIS A 303 6.38 9.29 18.12
N PRO A 304 7.19 8.68 19.01
CA PRO A 304 6.97 7.32 19.51
C PRO A 304 5.55 7.03 20.03
N GLY A 305 4.92 8.02 20.68
CA GLY A 305 3.53 7.90 21.13
C GLY A 305 2.53 7.74 19.95
N ALA A 306 2.74 8.46 18.86
CA ALA A 306 1.92 8.34 17.65
C ALA A 306 2.15 7.01 16.93
N VAL A 307 3.36 6.45 16.97
CA VAL A 307 3.65 5.11 16.41
C VAL A 307 2.86 4.02 17.14
N ARG A 308 2.69 4.12 18.46
CA ARG A 308 1.85 3.16 19.23
C ARG A 308 0.38 3.23 18.80
N GLN A 309 -0.16 4.43 18.65
CA GLN A 309 -1.54 4.60 18.14
C GLN A 309 -1.69 4.09 16.71
N LEU A 310 -0.70 4.37 15.85
CA LEU A 310 -0.65 3.85 14.50
C LEU A 310 -0.66 2.31 14.48
N ALA A 311 0.12 1.65 15.35
CA ALA A 311 0.14 0.19 15.47
C ALA A 311 -1.27 -0.37 15.75
N THR A 312 -2.02 0.26 16.67
CA THR A 312 -3.40 -0.12 16.96
C THR A 312 -4.31 0.02 15.75
N VAL A 313 -4.22 1.16 15.04
CA VAL A 313 -5.04 1.39 13.83
C VAL A 313 -4.72 0.42 12.70
N LEU A 314 -3.44 0.11 12.47
CA LEU A 314 -3.03 -0.88 11.46
C LEU A 314 -3.54 -2.28 11.83
N GLN A 315 -3.57 -2.60 13.11
CA GLN A 315 -4.09 -3.87 13.61
C GLN A 315 -5.61 -3.97 13.43
N GLU A 316 -6.36 -2.90 13.72
CA GLU A 316 -7.79 -2.81 13.44
C GLU A 316 -8.07 -2.95 11.93
N MET A 317 -7.32 -2.23 11.08
CA MET A 317 -7.43 -2.35 9.62
C MET A 317 -7.19 -3.77 9.13
N SER A 318 -6.26 -4.49 9.76
CA SER A 318 -5.96 -5.89 9.39
C SER A 318 -7.09 -6.86 9.73
N GLY A 319 -8.05 -6.47 10.55
CA GLY A 319 -9.29 -7.22 10.79
C GLY A 319 -10.20 -7.27 9.56
N GLU A 320 -10.21 -6.19 8.77
CA GLU A 320 -11.08 -6.03 7.61
C GLU A 320 -10.35 -6.22 6.28
N HIS A 321 -9.06 -5.86 6.23
CA HIS A 321 -8.24 -5.78 5.03
C HIS A 321 -6.93 -6.55 5.19
N GLN A 322 -6.28 -6.87 4.09
CA GLN A 322 -4.91 -7.37 4.12
C GLN A 322 -3.95 -6.19 4.13
N VAL A 323 -3.15 -6.06 5.19
CA VAL A 323 -2.21 -4.95 5.38
C VAL A 323 -0.78 -5.46 5.22
N ILE A 324 0.02 -4.79 4.39
CA ILE A 324 1.44 -5.08 4.18
C ILE A 324 2.21 -3.79 4.48
N ILE A 325 3.15 -3.84 5.42
CA ILE A 325 3.96 -2.68 5.76
C ILE A 325 5.44 -2.98 5.62
N THR A 326 6.25 -1.95 5.31
CA THR A 326 7.68 -1.96 5.58
C THR A 326 7.94 -1.13 6.82
N THR A 327 8.84 -1.57 7.70
CA THR A 327 9.11 -0.84 8.93
C THR A 327 10.53 -1.10 9.47
N HIS A 328 11.03 -0.14 10.23
CA HIS A 328 12.19 -0.25 11.10
C HIS A 328 11.81 -0.23 12.59
N SER A 329 10.52 0.01 12.90
CA SER A 329 10.05 0.16 14.25
C SER A 329 9.73 -1.17 14.92
N PRO A 330 10.29 -1.49 16.08
CA PRO A 330 9.92 -2.67 16.85
C PRO A 330 8.45 -2.62 17.36
N LEU A 331 7.84 -1.43 17.35
CA LEU A 331 6.44 -1.26 17.75
C LEU A 331 5.44 -1.78 16.70
N LEU A 332 5.85 -1.86 15.43
CA LEU A 332 4.99 -2.31 14.33
C LEU A 332 5.17 -3.79 13.96
N VAL A 333 5.96 -4.53 14.72
CA VAL A 333 6.17 -5.98 14.51
C VAL A 333 4.89 -6.76 14.76
N ALA A 334 4.60 -7.73 13.90
CA ALA A 334 3.46 -8.65 14.07
C ALA A 334 3.75 -9.65 15.21
N ARG A 335 3.33 -9.31 16.42
CA ARG A 335 3.62 -10.10 17.63
C ARG A 335 2.78 -11.39 17.72
N SER A 336 1.56 -11.38 17.19
CA SER A 336 0.65 -12.53 17.19
C SER A 336 1.07 -13.66 16.24
N SER A 337 1.92 -13.37 15.25
CA SER A 337 2.40 -14.36 14.29
C SER A 337 3.83 -14.03 13.88
N ILE A 338 4.80 -14.80 14.37
CA ILE A 338 6.23 -14.59 14.08
C ILE A 338 6.47 -14.67 12.57
N SER A 339 5.91 -15.67 11.89
CA SER A 339 6.08 -15.89 10.46
C SER A 339 5.42 -14.83 9.56
N ALA A 340 4.57 -13.96 10.13
CA ALA A 340 4.02 -12.80 9.41
C ALA A 340 5.04 -11.66 9.25
N ASN A 341 6.19 -11.76 9.96
CA ASN A 341 7.31 -10.84 9.79
C ASN A 341 8.27 -11.42 8.76
N ILE A 342 8.51 -10.66 7.69
CA ILE A 342 9.42 -11.02 6.61
C ILE A 342 10.71 -10.25 6.82
N ILE A 343 11.79 -10.96 7.10
CA ILE A 343 13.13 -10.35 7.25
C ILE A 343 13.76 -10.24 5.86
N VAL A 344 14.18 -9.02 5.52
CA VAL A 344 14.92 -8.74 4.28
C VAL A 344 16.37 -8.44 4.62
N SER A 345 17.27 -9.26 4.09
CA SER A 345 18.72 -9.08 4.23
C SER A 345 19.39 -9.43 2.91
N LYS A 346 20.31 -8.58 2.44
CA LYS A 346 21.04 -8.73 1.17
C LYS A 346 20.11 -9.07 -0.01
N SER A 347 19.00 -8.35 -0.09
CA SER A 347 17.95 -8.54 -1.11
C SER A 347 17.29 -9.93 -1.11
N LYS A 348 17.44 -10.72 -0.05
CA LYS A 348 16.70 -11.96 0.19
C LYS A 348 15.66 -11.74 1.26
N ALA A 349 14.46 -12.26 1.04
CA ALA A 349 13.34 -12.14 1.94
C ALA A 349 12.95 -13.52 2.47
N THR A 350 12.93 -13.67 3.80
CA THR A 350 12.58 -14.91 4.49
C THR A 350 11.61 -14.64 5.63
N PRO A 351 10.60 -15.48 5.87
CA PRO A 351 9.78 -15.38 7.07
C PRO A 351 10.65 -15.50 8.32
N ALA A 352 10.36 -14.70 9.34
CA ALA A 352 11.04 -14.82 10.62
C ALA A 352 10.70 -16.16 11.29
N ASP A 353 11.68 -16.80 11.87
CA ASP A 353 11.58 -18.05 12.63
C ASP A 353 11.49 -17.83 14.13
N SER A 354 11.98 -16.69 14.61
CA SER A 354 12.08 -16.38 16.05
C SER A 354 12.00 -14.88 16.33
N ILE A 355 11.61 -14.54 17.57
CA ILE A 355 11.67 -13.16 18.08
C ILE A 355 13.11 -12.64 18.08
N LYS A 356 14.08 -13.52 18.33
CA LYS A 356 15.49 -13.18 18.30
C LYS A 356 15.90 -12.70 16.90
N ALA A 357 15.55 -13.43 15.85
CA ALA A 357 15.84 -13.05 14.46
C ALA A 357 15.23 -11.68 14.10
N ILE A 358 14.01 -11.40 14.59
CA ILE A 358 13.37 -10.09 14.41
C ILE A 358 14.16 -8.98 15.10
N ARG A 359 14.56 -9.16 16.37
CA ARG A 359 15.34 -8.17 17.12
C ARG A 359 16.70 -7.92 16.47
N ASP A 360 17.40 -8.98 16.14
CA ASP A 360 18.72 -8.90 15.48
C ASP A 360 18.61 -8.13 14.14
N SER A 361 17.55 -8.38 13.38
CA SER A 361 17.27 -7.69 12.12
C SER A 361 16.94 -6.20 12.27
N LEU A 362 16.32 -5.82 13.38
CA LEU A 362 16.01 -4.41 13.71
C LEU A 362 17.15 -3.69 14.43
N GLY A 363 18.22 -4.41 14.80
CA GLY A 363 19.32 -3.86 15.58
C GLY A 363 18.95 -3.51 17.02
N VAL A 364 17.87 -4.11 17.56
CA VAL A 364 17.41 -3.83 18.93
C VAL A 364 18.30 -4.56 19.93
N GLN A 365 19.03 -3.82 20.73
CA GLN A 365 19.86 -4.34 21.80
C GLN A 365 19.03 -4.60 23.07
N VAL A 366 19.56 -5.44 23.98
CA VAL A 366 18.89 -5.71 25.25
C VAL A 366 18.83 -4.43 26.11
N GLU A 367 19.83 -3.58 25.98
CA GLU A 367 19.93 -2.29 26.67
C GLU A 367 18.82 -1.31 26.22
N ASP A 368 18.35 -1.38 24.97
CA ASP A 368 17.26 -0.52 24.48
C ASP A 368 15.94 -0.80 25.22
N ASN A 369 15.72 -2.04 25.65
CA ASN A 369 14.55 -2.39 26.45
C ASN A 369 14.63 -1.82 27.88
N LEU A 370 15.83 -1.71 28.45
CA LEU A 370 16.05 -1.13 29.78
C LEU A 370 15.76 0.37 29.80
N THR A 371 16.12 1.09 28.72
CA THR A 371 15.88 2.54 28.61
C THR A 371 14.40 2.88 28.33
N ALA A 372 13.62 1.95 27.80
CA ALA A 372 12.20 2.14 27.49
C ALA A 372 11.26 1.65 28.60
N ALA A 373 11.75 0.97 29.60
CA ALA A 373 10.94 0.43 30.70
C ALA A 373 10.84 1.45 31.85
N GLU A 374 9.62 1.70 32.36
CA GLU A 374 9.44 2.50 33.58
C GLU A 374 9.93 1.75 34.83
N TYR A 375 9.82 0.44 34.82
CA TYR A 375 10.28 -0.45 35.89
C TYR A 375 10.95 -1.68 35.30
N VAL A 376 12.08 -2.09 35.92
CA VAL A 376 12.80 -3.30 35.55
C VAL A 376 12.94 -4.16 36.78
N ILE A 377 12.48 -5.40 36.72
CA ILE A 377 12.60 -6.41 37.75
C ILE A 377 13.72 -7.36 37.35
N LEU A 378 14.80 -7.37 38.11
CA LEU A 378 15.88 -8.33 37.93
C LEU A 378 15.56 -9.59 38.74
N VAL A 379 15.68 -10.74 38.09
CA VAL A 379 15.40 -12.07 38.69
C VAL A 379 16.60 -13.00 38.49
N GLU A 380 16.78 -13.96 39.36
CA GLU A 380 17.94 -14.87 39.34
C GLU A 380 17.81 -16.00 38.31
N GLY A 381 16.57 -16.36 37.92
CA GLY A 381 16.37 -17.50 37.02
C GLY A 381 15.05 -17.55 36.28
N LYS A 382 14.92 -18.56 35.39
CA LYS A 382 13.73 -18.78 34.57
C LYS A 382 12.46 -19.05 35.39
N THR A 383 12.61 -19.72 36.52
CA THR A 383 11.52 -20.06 37.43
C THR A 383 10.83 -18.81 37.99
N ASP A 384 11.65 -17.77 38.27
CA ASP A 384 11.14 -16.51 38.80
C ASP A 384 10.38 -15.73 37.71
N ILE A 385 10.84 -15.79 36.45
CA ILE A 385 10.15 -15.21 35.30
C ILE A 385 8.78 -15.85 35.13
N GLU A 386 8.69 -17.18 35.18
CA GLU A 386 7.45 -17.93 35.03
C GLU A 386 6.47 -17.62 36.18
N SER A 387 6.96 -17.57 37.41
CA SER A 387 6.19 -17.23 38.59
C SER A 387 5.63 -15.81 38.54
N LEU A 388 6.48 -14.82 38.23
CA LEU A 388 6.07 -13.43 38.12
C LEU A 388 5.10 -13.23 36.95
N THR A 389 5.35 -13.85 35.80
CA THR A 389 4.43 -13.80 34.65
C THR A 389 3.05 -14.34 35.02
N THR A 390 3.00 -15.44 35.76
CA THR A 390 1.74 -16.02 36.24
C THR A 390 1.02 -15.09 37.21
N ILE A 391 1.75 -14.46 38.14
CA ILE A 391 1.19 -13.50 39.11
C ILE A 391 0.62 -12.27 38.39
N PHE A 392 1.38 -11.69 37.44
CA PHE A 392 0.91 -10.52 36.69
C PHE A 392 -0.29 -10.83 35.82
N ASN A 393 -0.30 -11.94 35.08
CA ASN A 393 -1.45 -12.37 34.28
C ASN A 393 -2.69 -12.68 35.10
N THR A 394 -2.53 -13.05 36.38
CA THR A 394 -3.68 -13.35 37.27
C THR A 394 -4.24 -12.08 37.90
N ARG A 395 -3.42 -11.04 38.15
CA ARG A 395 -3.82 -9.80 38.84
C ARG A 395 -4.10 -8.62 37.92
N SER A 396 -3.60 -8.62 36.71
CA SER A 396 -3.79 -7.59 35.69
C SER A 396 -3.81 -8.28 34.33
N PRO A 397 -4.97 -8.85 33.94
CA PRO A 397 -5.08 -9.56 32.65
C PRO A 397 -5.09 -8.65 31.42
N ASP A 398 -4.97 -7.30 31.56
CA ASP A 398 -4.93 -6.28 30.49
C ASP A 398 -3.51 -5.85 30.14
#